data_172f641a7a0389fd89efe326942d4913
#
_entry.id   172f641a7a0389fd89efe326942d4913
#
_cell.length_a   1.000
_cell.length_b   1.000
_cell.length_c   1.000
_cell.angle_alpha   90.00
_cell.angle_beta   90.00
_cell.angle_gamma   90.00
#
_symmetry.space_group_name_H-M   'P 1'
#
loop_
_entity.id
_entity.type
_entity.pdbx_description
1 polymer ?
#
loop_
_entity_poly.entity_id
_entity_poly.type
_entity_poly.pdbx_seq_one_letter_code
_entity_poly.pdbx_strand_id
1 'polypeptide(L)'
;MASIQIEKLEKSYGHVSVLHGIDLDICDGEFIVLVGPSGCGKSTLLRMIAGLEEVSKGEIRISGNRVNELHPKDRDIAMVFQSYALYPHMSVAGNMSYSLRLRKTAKEKIATAVTSAASKLGLEPLLERRPKALSGGQRQRVAMGRAIVRQPKAFLFDEPLSNLDARLREQMRAEIKKMHADLQATSVYVTHDQIEAMTLADRIVAMNGGVVQQVGSPLELYDRPANLFVAGFIGSPGMNFIEAVYGGGSVKLHDGTVVPLVAPLSLADASKVTLGIRPEHVVLSSGGAGMSADVELVEPTGFGIILHLALHDLPFKVFTLDRTALSAGPKVSVTFPAEYLHVFDKEGTRVV
;
A
#
# COMPACT_ATOMS: atom_id res chain seq x y z
N MET A 1 -7.62 -5.29 -22.61
CA MET A 1 -7.08 -4.84 -21.33
C MET A 1 -6.00 -3.82 -21.63
N ALA A 2 -5.42 -3.13 -20.68
CA ALA A 2 -4.60 -1.97 -21.02
C ALA A 2 -3.37 -1.85 -20.11
N SER A 3 -2.17 -1.82 -20.69
CA SER A 3 -0.97 -1.32 -20.01
C SER A 3 -1.09 0.19 -19.78
N ILE A 4 -0.49 0.68 -18.71
CA ILE A 4 -0.37 2.12 -18.42
C ILE A 4 1.11 2.43 -18.29
N GLN A 5 1.59 3.40 -19.06
CA GLN A 5 2.98 3.86 -19.04
C GLN A 5 3.00 5.32 -18.61
N ILE A 6 3.88 5.64 -17.71
CA ILE A 6 4.06 6.97 -17.13
C ILE A 6 5.54 7.31 -17.26
N GLU A 7 5.85 8.41 -17.95
CA GLU A 7 7.22 8.83 -18.24
C GLU A 7 7.45 10.25 -17.73
N LYS A 8 8.41 10.40 -16.84
CA LYS A 8 8.89 11.67 -16.25
C LYS A 8 7.75 12.60 -15.85
N LEU A 9 6.72 12.04 -15.21
CA LEU A 9 5.49 12.73 -14.89
C LEU A 9 5.70 13.73 -13.75
N GLU A 10 5.44 15.01 -14.01
CA GLU A 10 5.49 16.08 -13.03
C GLU A 10 4.13 16.73 -12.84
N LYS A 11 3.84 17.16 -11.62
CA LYS A 11 2.67 17.97 -11.28
C LYS A 11 3.04 19.13 -10.39
N SER A 12 2.62 20.33 -10.78
CA SER A 12 2.73 21.53 -9.96
C SER A 12 1.39 22.25 -9.89
N TYR A 13 1.10 22.83 -8.73
CA TYR A 13 -0.02 23.74 -8.49
C TYR A 13 0.56 25.12 -8.16
N GLY A 14 0.54 26.01 -9.16
CA GLY A 14 1.26 27.27 -9.06
C GLY A 14 2.75 27.04 -8.81
N HIS A 15 3.25 27.49 -7.67
CA HIS A 15 4.67 27.34 -7.29
C HIS A 15 4.97 26.07 -6.49
N VAL A 16 3.93 25.29 -6.11
CA VAL A 16 4.11 24.06 -5.32
C VAL A 16 4.22 22.87 -6.25
N SER A 17 5.39 22.24 -6.30
CA SER A 17 5.59 20.97 -7.01
C SER A 17 5.16 19.81 -6.10
N VAL A 18 4.37 18.87 -6.64
CA VAL A 18 3.78 17.73 -5.92
C VAL A 18 4.30 16.39 -6.43
N LEU A 19 4.57 16.28 -7.73
CA LEU A 19 5.20 15.09 -8.34
C LEU A 19 6.45 15.51 -9.08
N HIS A 20 7.52 14.72 -8.93
CA HIS A 20 8.87 15.08 -9.33
C HIS A 20 9.46 14.05 -10.30
N GLY A 21 8.89 13.93 -11.52
CA GLY A 21 9.45 13.05 -12.56
C GLY A 21 9.17 11.57 -12.26
N ILE A 22 7.91 11.19 -12.10
CA ILE A 22 7.51 9.79 -11.88
C ILE A 22 7.67 9.00 -13.18
N ASP A 23 8.42 7.89 -13.11
CA ASP A 23 8.49 6.85 -14.12
C ASP A 23 7.84 5.58 -13.56
N LEU A 24 6.85 5.02 -14.29
CA LEU A 24 6.14 3.82 -13.86
C LEU A 24 5.49 3.10 -15.03
N ASP A 25 5.82 1.82 -15.20
CA ASP A 25 5.16 0.93 -16.15
C ASP A 25 4.24 -0.05 -15.38
N ILE A 26 2.97 -0.08 -15.78
CA ILE A 26 1.94 -0.99 -15.26
C ILE A 26 1.55 -1.95 -16.38
N CYS A 27 1.75 -3.24 -16.13
CA CYS A 27 1.44 -4.28 -17.10
C CYS A 27 -0.07 -4.46 -17.30
N ASP A 28 -0.44 -5.03 -18.43
CA ASP A 28 -1.83 -5.42 -18.69
C ASP A 28 -2.28 -6.48 -17.69
N GLY A 29 -3.45 -6.27 -17.09
CA GLY A 29 -4.02 -7.16 -16.07
C GLY A 29 -3.39 -7.07 -14.68
N GLU A 30 -2.42 -6.17 -14.45
CA GLU A 30 -1.73 -6.02 -13.17
C GLU A 30 -2.58 -5.27 -12.14
N PHE A 31 -2.51 -5.72 -10.88
CA PHE A 31 -3.03 -4.99 -9.71
C PHE A 31 -1.89 -4.25 -9.02
N ILE A 32 -1.77 -2.96 -9.27
CA ILE A 32 -0.75 -2.12 -8.66
C ILE A 32 -1.34 -1.27 -7.53
N VAL A 33 -0.62 -1.18 -6.41
CA VAL A 33 -1.05 -0.41 -5.24
C VAL A 33 -0.06 0.72 -4.95
N LEU A 34 -0.56 1.94 -4.89
CA LEU A 34 0.20 3.13 -4.51
C LEU A 34 0.08 3.33 -3.01
N VAL A 35 1.20 3.35 -2.30
CA VAL A 35 1.27 3.56 -0.84
C VAL A 35 2.21 4.70 -0.48
N GLY A 36 2.06 5.27 0.70
CA GLY A 36 2.91 6.34 1.22
C GLY A 36 2.17 7.26 2.18
N PRO A 37 2.85 8.19 2.84
CA PRO A 37 2.27 9.14 3.77
C PRO A 37 1.20 10.03 3.11
N SER A 38 0.36 10.65 3.93
CA SER A 38 -0.58 11.65 3.44
C SER A 38 0.17 12.81 2.77
N GLY A 39 -0.34 13.27 1.62
CA GLY A 39 0.26 14.37 0.87
C GLY A 39 1.44 13.99 -0.04
N CYS A 40 1.88 12.72 -0.12
CA CYS A 40 3.00 12.31 -0.99
C CYS A 40 2.66 12.22 -2.50
N GLY A 41 1.43 12.56 -2.93
CA GLY A 41 1.05 12.65 -4.33
C GLY A 41 0.26 11.46 -4.91
N LYS A 42 -0.08 10.41 -4.16
CA LYS A 42 -0.81 9.20 -4.64
C LYS A 42 -2.12 9.52 -5.36
N SER A 43 -3.03 10.21 -4.70
CA SER A 43 -4.32 10.58 -5.30
C SER A 43 -4.17 11.58 -6.45
N THR A 44 -3.13 12.43 -6.41
CA THR A 44 -2.80 13.31 -7.53
C THR A 44 -2.39 12.48 -8.75
N LEU A 45 -1.49 11.52 -8.59
CA LEU A 45 -1.07 10.60 -9.65
C LEU A 45 -2.27 9.84 -10.22
N LEU A 46 -3.11 9.26 -9.34
CA LEU A 46 -4.32 8.54 -9.76
C LEU A 46 -5.28 9.43 -10.55
N ARG A 47 -5.50 10.68 -10.11
CA ARG A 47 -6.37 11.65 -10.80
C ARG A 47 -5.78 12.11 -12.13
N MET A 48 -4.46 12.20 -12.26
CA MET A 48 -3.81 12.49 -13.54
C MET A 48 -4.00 11.32 -14.53
N ILE A 49 -3.89 10.07 -14.10
CA ILE A 49 -4.22 8.90 -14.92
C ILE A 49 -5.70 8.95 -15.33
N ALA A 50 -6.58 9.35 -14.41
CA ALA A 50 -8.01 9.51 -14.70
C ALA A 50 -8.35 10.68 -15.64
N GLY A 51 -7.43 11.63 -15.84
CA GLY A 51 -7.68 12.88 -16.57
C GLY A 51 -8.51 13.89 -15.80
N LEU A 52 -8.60 13.73 -14.48
CA LEU A 52 -9.25 14.66 -13.57
C LEU A 52 -8.29 15.77 -13.11
N GLU A 53 -7.00 15.57 -13.33
CA GLU A 53 -5.93 16.55 -13.11
C GLU A 53 -5.07 16.63 -14.36
N GLU A 54 -4.68 17.84 -14.73
CA GLU A 54 -3.81 18.09 -15.88
C GLU A 54 -2.36 17.72 -15.56
N VAL A 55 -1.65 17.22 -16.58
CA VAL A 55 -0.21 16.93 -16.54
C VAL A 55 0.55 18.24 -16.69
N SER A 56 1.50 18.53 -15.78
CA SER A 56 2.36 19.70 -15.92
C SER A 56 3.52 19.43 -16.88
N LYS A 57 4.18 18.24 -16.74
CA LYS A 57 5.20 17.74 -17.68
C LYS A 57 5.19 16.21 -17.68
N GLY A 58 5.83 15.63 -18.68
CA GLY A 58 5.88 14.19 -18.87
C GLY A 58 4.68 13.65 -19.66
N GLU A 59 4.51 12.35 -19.63
CA GLU A 59 3.53 11.68 -20.48
C GLU A 59 2.85 10.51 -19.78
N ILE A 60 1.56 10.33 -20.07
CA ILE A 60 0.77 9.15 -19.69
C ILE A 60 0.25 8.49 -20.96
N ARG A 61 0.51 7.18 -21.10
CA ARG A 61 -0.02 6.35 -22.18
C ARG A 61 -0.92 5.24 -21.61
N ILE A 62 -2.02 4.97 -22.25
CA ILE A 62 -2.94 3.85 -21.95
C ILE A 62 -3.07 3.00 -23.21
N SER A 63 -2.71 1.72 -23.16
CA SER A 63 -2.62 0.84 -24.34
C SER A 63 -1.78 1.46 -25.48
N GLY A 64 -0.63 2.04 -25.15
CA GLY A 64 0.27 2.69 -26.08
C GLY A 64 -0.18 4.07 -26.61
N ASN A 65 -1.42 4.49 -26.33
CA ASN A 65 -1.93 5.79 -26.78
C ASN A 65 -1.69 6.86 -25.71
N ARG A 66 -1.10 7.98 -26.09
CA ARG A 66 -0.94 9.15 -25.24
C ARG A 66 -2.32 9.72 -24.87
N VAL A 67 -2.54 9.99 -23.58
CA VAL A 67 -3.86 10.40 -23.05
C VAL A 67 -3.85 11.74 -22.34
N ASN A 68 -2.74 12.47 -22.32
CA ASN A 68 -2.62 13.72 -21.58
C ASN A 68 -3.78 14.71 -21.89
N GLU A 69 -4.11 14.89 -23.15
CA GLU A 69 -5.11 15.83 -23.66
C GLU A 69 -6.53 15.24 -23.72
N LEU A 70 -6.68 13.93 -23.47
CA LEU A 70 -7.99 13.28 -23.52
C LEU A 70 -8.81 13.58 -22.28
N HIS A 71 -10.07 13.92 -22.49
CA HIS A 71 -11.02 14.04 -21.37
C HIS A 71 -11.22 12.70 -20.64
N PRO A 72 -11.56 12.69 -19.34
CA PRO A 72 -11.77 11.46 -18.56
C PRO A 72 -12.72 10.46 -19.18
N LYS A 73 -13.79 10.91 -19.88
CA LYS A 73 -14.78 10.08 -20.55
C LYS A 73 -14.21 9.29 -21.73
N ASP A 74 -13.13 9.78 -22.35
CA ASP A 74 -12.51 9.25 -23.56
C ASP A 74 -11.29 8.35 -23.28
N ARG A 75 -10.85 8.24 -22.02
CA ARG A 75 -9.71 7.39 -21.60
C ARG A 75 -10.08 5.92 -21.40
N ASP A 76 -11.37 5.56 -21.52
CA ASP A 76 -11.90 4.20 -21.31
C ASP A 76 -11.49 3.52 -19.99
N ILE A 77 -11.48 4.30 -18.93
CA ILE A 77 -11.19 3.88 -17.56
C ILE A 77 -12.41 4.08 -16.66
N ALA A 78 -12.45 3.38 -15.52
CA ALA A 78 -13.47 3.58 -14.50
C ALA A 78 -12.81 3.90 -13.16
N MET A 79 -13.34 4.90 -12.45
CA MET A 79 -12.82 5.31 -11.15
C MET A 79 -13.86 5.06 -10.05
N VAL A 80 -13.40 4.46 -8.95
CA VAL A 80 -14.13 4.28 -7.70
C VAL A 80 -13.56 5.27 -6.70
N PHE A 81 -14.39 6.22 -6.26
CA PHE A 81 -13.99 7.29 -5.34
C PHE A 81 -14.16 6.87 -3.89
N GLN A 82 -13.39 7.46 -3.00
CA GLN A 82 -13.47 7.30 -1.54
C GLN A 82 -14.88 7.55 -0.99
N SER A 83 -15.60 8.53 -1.54
CA SER A 83 -16.99 8.88 -1.15
C SER A 83 -18.06 8.02 -1.81
N TYR A 84 -17.66 7.01 -2.63
CA TYR A 84 -18.53 6.20 -3.50
C TYR A 84 -19.23 6.97 -4.60
N ALA A 85 -19.47 8.28 -4.44
CA ALA A 85 -20.08 9.21 -5.40
C ALA A 85 -21.38 8.68 -6.04
N LEU A 86 -22.25 8.03 -5.24
CA LEU A 86 -23.54 7.50 -5.72
C LEU A 86 -24.55 8.63 -5.88
N TYR A 87 -25.39 8.52 -6.93
CA TYR A 87 -26.51 9.41 -7.14
C TYR A 87 -27.64 9.10 -6.15
N PRO A 88 -27.93 9.97 -5.16
CA PRO A 88 -28.81 9.61 -4.03
C PRO A 88 -30.29 9.47 -4.43
N HIS A 89 -30.70 10.10 -5.54
CA HIS A 89 -32.06 10.06 -6.08
C HIS A 89 -32.33 8.85 -6.97
N MET A 90 -31.30 8.12 -7.39
CA MET A 90 -31.42 6.92 -8.25
C MET A 90 -31.43 5.64 -7.41
N SER A 91 -32.10 4.59 -7.91
CA SER A 91 -31.97 3.23 -7.36
C SER A 91 -30.58 2.66 -7.63
N VAL A 92 -30.26 1.50 -7.06
CA VAL A 92 -29.04 0.74 -7.34
C VAL A 92 -28.92 0.45 -8.83
N ALA A 93 -29.97 -0.11 -9.44
CA ALA A 93 -30.03 -0.36 -10.88
C ALA A 93 -29.84 0.94 -11.69
N GLY A 94 -30.44 2.04 -11.23
CA GLY A 94 -30.29 3.36 -11.81
C GLY A 94 -28.85 3.87 -11.79
N ASN A 95 -28.19 3.73 -10.64
CA ASN A 95 -26.78 4.08 -10.47
C ASN A 95 -25.87 3.25 -11.39
N MET A 96 -26.04 1.93 -11.42
CA MET A 96 -25.21 1.04 -12.24
C MET A 96 -25.41 1.30 -13.74
N SER A 97 -26.65 1.52 -14.18
CA SER A 97 -26.97 1.72 -15.61
C SER A 97 -26.63 3.11 -16.15
N TYR A 98 -26.36 4.09 -15.29
CA TYR A 98 -26.28 5.50 -15.66
C TYR A 98 -25.30 5.79 -16.81
N SER A 99 -24.08 5.27 -16.72
CA SER A 99 -23.04 5.47 -17.73
C SER A 99 -23.41 4.85 -19.10
N LEU A 100 -24.06 3.68 -19.10
CA LEU A 100 -24.50 3.02 -20.33
C LEU A 100 -25.67 3.77 -20.98
N ARG A 101 -26.55 4.36 -20.16
CA ARG A 101 -27.63 5.23 -20.67
C ARG A 101 -27.09 6.49 -21.36
N LEU A 102 -26.07 7.13 -20.77
CA LEU A 102 -25.39 8.28 -21.37
C LEU A 102 -24.74 7.92 -22.72
N ARG A 103 -24.21 6.70 -22.85
CA ARG A 103 -23.65 6.16 -24.11
C ARG A 103 -24.74 5.70 -25.09
N LYS A 104 -26.05 5.91 -24.80
CA LYS A 104 -27.18 5.48 -25.61
C LYS A 104 -27.18 3.98 -25.95
N THR A 105 -26.68 3.15 -25.03
CA THR A 105 -26.66 1.67 -25.16
C THR A 105 -28.12 1.15 -25.19
N ALA A 106 -28.39 0.10 -25.97
CA ALA A 106 -29.71 -0.52 -26.05
C ALA A 106 -30.19 -1.05 -24.69
N LYS A 107 -31.48 -0.92 -24.39
CA LYS A 107 -32.08 -1.26 -23.07
C LYS A 107 -31.80 -2.71 -22.65
N GLU A 108 -31.87 -3.65 -23.58
CA GLU A 108 -31.63 -5.08 -23.38
C GLU A 108 -30.19 -5.32 -22.95
N LYS A 109 -29.23 -4.66 -23.60
CA LYS A 109 -27.78 -4.75 -23.20
C LYS A 109 -27.53 -4.14 -21.84
N ILE A 110 -28.19 -3.03 -21.50
CA ILE A 110 -28.12 -2.41 -20.17
C ILE A 110 -28.65 -3.39 -19.11
N ALA A 111 -29.82 -3.98 -19.33
CA ALA A 111 -30.42 -4.93 -18.39
C ALA A 111 -29.49 -6.13 -18.14
N THR A 112 -28.96 -6.75 -19.20
CA THR A 112 -28.01 -7.86 -19.10
C THR A 112 -26.75 -7.48 -18.33
N ALA A 113 -26.13 -6.33 -18.64
CA ALA A 113 -24.92 -5.87 -17.97
C ALA A 113 -25.14 -5.58 -16.48
N VAL A 114 -26.28 -4.92 -16.13
CA VAL A 114 -26.63 -4.63 -14.73
C VAL A 114 -26.92 -5.91 -13.96
N THR A 115 -27.69 -6.86 -14.52
CA THR A 115 -27.98 -8.14 -13.86
C THR A 115 -26.71 -8.95 -13.64
N SER A 116 -25.85 -9.05 -14.64
CA SER A 116 -24.55 -9.75 -14.53
C SER A 116 -23.66 -9.15 -13.45
N ALA A 117 -23.52 -7.82 -13.43
CA ALA A 117 -22.71 -7.15 -12.41
C ALA A 117 -23.35 -7.23 -11.01
N ALA A 118 -24.69 -7.15 -10.91
CA ALA A 118 -25.39 -7.30 -9.64
C ALA A 118 -25.22 -8.71 -9.07
N SER A 119 -25.30 -9.74 -9.90
CA SER A 119 -25.09 -11.13 -9.48
C SER A 119 -23.67 -11.35 -8.92
N LYS A 120 -22.64 -10.86 -9.62
CA LYS A 120 -21.24 -10.95 -9.17
C LYS A 120 -21.01 -10.27 -7.81
N LEU A 121 -21.78 -9.22 -7.50
CA LEU A 121 -21.61 -8.40 -6.29
C LEU A 121 -22.66 -8.68 -5.20
N GLY A 122 -23.55 -9.66 -5.40
CA GLY A 122 -24.64 -9.96 -4.46
C GLY A 122 -25.60 -8.78 -4.26
N LEU A 123 -25.86 -8.00 -5.31
CA LEU A 123 -26.72 -6.81 -5.29
C LEU A 123 -28.14 -7.04 -5.83
N GLU A 124 -28.46 -8.24 -6.34
CA GLU A 124 -29.74 -8.55 -6.98
C GLU A 124 -30.95 -8.17 -6.10
N PRO A 125 -31.01 -8.52 -4.79
CA PRO A 125 -32.15 -8.16 -3.94
C PRO A 125 -32.21 -6.67 -3.60
N LEU A 126 -31.22 -5.89 -4.00
CA LEU A 126 -31.07 -4.47 -3.66
C LEU A 126 -31.27 -3.52 -4.85
N LEU A 127 -31.50 -4.04 -6.06
CA LEU A 127 -31.52 -3.27 -7.31
C LEU A 127 -32.50 -2.09 -7.28
N GLU A 128 -33.64 -2.23 -6.63
CA GLU A 128 -34.67 -1.18 -6.52
C GLU A 128 -34.46 -0.22 -5.33
N ARG A 129 -33.53 -0.54 -4.43
CA ARG A 129 -33.22 0.33 -3.28
C ARG A 129 -32.46 1.57 -3.70
N ARG A 130 -32.59 2.64 -2.90
CA ARG A 130 -31.78 3.87 -3.03
C ARG A 130 -30.60 3.86 -2.06
N PRO A 131 -29.53 4.62 -2.33
CA PRO A 131 -28.31 4.66 -1.50
C PRO A 131 -28.55 4.90 -0.01
N LYS A 132 -29.54 5.68 0.37
CA LYS A 132 -29.90 5.94 1.78
C LYS A 132 -30.35 4.68 2.56
N ALA A 133 -30.86 3.67 1.85
CA ALA A 133 -31.32 2.41 2.42
C ALA A 133 -30.26 1.29 2.38
N LEU A 134 -29.00 1.64 2.13
CA LEU A 134 -27.89 0.70 1.99
C LEU A 134 -26.85 0.90 3.12
N SER A 135 -26.24 -0.22 3.55
CA SER A 135 -25.06 -0.18 4.43
C SER A 135 -23.83 0.40 3.68
N GLY A 136 -22.76 0.72 4.41
CA GLY A 136 -21.49 1.21 3.82
C GLY A 136 -20.94 0.25 2.75
N GLY A 137 -20.82 -1.03 3.06
CA GLY A 137 -20.34 -2.04 2.11
C GLY A 137 -21.26 -2.25 0.92
N GLN A 138 -22.59 -2.16 1.12
CA GLN A 138 -23.54 -2.22 0.00
C GLN A 138 -23.38 -1.01 -0.93
N ARG A 139 -23.19 0.19 -0.39
CA ARG A 139 -22.90 1.39 -1.20
C ARG A 139 -21.61 1.23 -2.00
N GLN A 140 -20.57 0.67 -1.38
CA GLN A 140 -19.31 0.40 -2.05
C GLN A 140 -19.48 -0.60 -3.20
N ARG A 141 -20.17 -1.74 -2.97
CA ARG A 141 -20.48 -2.70 -4.04
C ARG A 141 -21.24 -2.05 -5.20
N VAL A 142 -22.16 -1.14 -4.91
CA VAL A 142 -22.86 -0.37 -5.97
C VAL A 142 -21.88 0.53 -6.74
N ALA A 143 -20.92 1.19 -6.08
CA ALA A 143 -19.89 1.98 -6.73
C ALA A 143 -18.98 1.11 -7.64
N MET A 144 -18.62 -0.08 -7.16
CA MET A 144 -17.90 -1.08 -7.96
C MET A 144 -18.74 -1.56 -9.15
N GLY A 145 -20.04 -1.85 -8.95
CA GLY A 145 -20.97 -2.24 -9.99
C GLY A 145 -21.07 -1.18 -11.10
N ARG A 146 -21.10 0.10 -10.75
CA ARG A 146 -21.05 1.22 -11.72
C ARG A 146 -19.79 1.18 -12.59
N ALA A 147 -18.66 0.78 -12.01
CA ALA A 147 -17.40 0.66 -12.73
C ALA A 147 -17.42 -0.59 -13.67
N ILE A 148 -17.83 -1.74 -13.14
CA ILE A 148 -17.83 -3.04 -13.84
C ILE A 148 -18.73 -3.04 -15.07
N VAL A 149 -19.95 -2.48 -15.00
CA VAL A 149 -20.91 -2.48 -16.12
C VAL A 149 -20.36 -1.79 -17.39
N ARG A 150 -19.34 -0.92 -17.23
CA ARG A 150 -18.69 -0.23 -18.34
C ARG A 150 -17.69 -1.10 -19.09
N GLN A 151 -17.23 -2.19 -18.49
CA GLN A 151 -16.13 -3.03 -18.97
C GLN A 151 -14.91 -2.16 -19.38
N PRO A 152 -14.37 -1.35 -18.46
CA PRO A 152 -13.29 -0.42 -18.77
C PRO A 152 -11.99 -1.17 -19.03
N LYS A 153 -11.04 -0.51 -19.70
CA LYS A 153 -9.69 -1.03 -19.90
C LYS A 153 -8.87 -1.09 -18.62
N ALA A 154 -9.11 -0.15 -17.69
CA ALA A 154 -8.47 -0.13 -16.38
C ALA A 154 -9.42 0.40 -15.30
N PHE A 155 -9.23 -0.09 -14.06
CA PHE A 155 -9.90 0.40 -12.86
C PHE A 155 -8.96 1.27 -12.04
N LEU A 156 -9.47 2.36 -11.52
CA LEU A 156 -8.77 3.28 -10.61
C LEU A 156 -9.54 3.35 -9.29
N PHE A 157 -8.87 3.10 -8.17
CA PHE A 157 -9.48 3.10 -6.84
C PHE A 157 -8.81 4.14 -5.95
N ASP A 158 -9.54 5.18 -5.55
CA ASP A 158 -9.05 6.23 -4.63
C ASP A 158 -9.55 5.94 -3.22
N GLU A 159 -8.76 5.23 -2.42
CA GLU A 159 -9.03 4.82 -1.04
C GLU A 159 -10.44 4.23 -0.81
N PRO A 160 -10.86 3.22 -1.58
CA PRO A 160 -12.27 2.80 -1.60
C PRO A 160 -12.75 2.16 -0.29
N LEU A 161 -11.84 1.67 0.59
CA LEU A 161 -12.17 0.98 1.83
C LEU A 161 -12.04 1.85 3.08
N SER A 162 -11.52 3.08 2.97
CA SER A 162 -11.20 3.94 4.12
C SER A 162 -12.39 4.26 5.05
N ASN A 163 -13.61 4.30 4.50
CA ASN A 163 -14.84 4.64 5.24
C ASN A 163 -15.58 3.40 5.82
N LEU A 164 -14.93 2.23 5.84
CA LEU A 164 -15.52 0.98 6.35
C LEU A 164 -14.92 0.59 7.70
N ASP A 165 -15.71 -0.09 8.53
CA ASP A 165 -15.21 -0.77 9.72
C ASP A 165 -14.25 -1.92 9.37
N ALA A 166 -13.45 -2.38 10.35
CA ALA A 166 -12.39 -3.36 10.14
C ALA A 166 -12.90 -4.69 9.54
N ARG A 167 -14.03 -5.21 10.05
CA ARG A 167 -14.60 -6.49 9.58
C ARG A 167 -15.09 -6.38 8.14
N LEU A 168 -15.79 -5.29 7.83
CA LEU A 168 -16.29 -5.06 6.48
C LEU A 168 -15.16 -4.79 5.48
N ARG A 169 -14.09 -4.11 5.93
CA ARG A 169 -12.90 -3.86 5.13
C ARG A 169 -12.22 -5.19 4.73
N GLU A 170 -12.08 -6.12 5.68
CA GLU A 170 -11.54 -7.47 5.41
C GLU A 170 -12.36 -8.22 4.35
N GLN A 171 -13.69 -8.24 4.50
CA GLN A 171 -14.58 -8.87 3.52
C GLN A 171 -14.45 -8.23 2.13
N MET A 172 -14.44 -6.91 2.07
CA MET A 172 -14.34 -6.17 0.81
C MET A 172 -12.99 -6.34 0.12
N ARG A 173 -11.89 -6.49 0.86
CA ARG A 173 -10.59 -6.84 0.27
C ARG A 173 -10.66 -8.17 -0.48
N ALA A 174 -11.21 -9.20 0.16
CA ALA A 174 -11.37 -10.51 -0.47
C ALA A 174 -12.24 -10.43 -1.74
N GLU A 175 -13.32 -9.64 -1.71
CA GLU A 175 -14.19 -9.42 -2.86
C GLU A 175 -13.47 -8.68 -4.00
N ILE A 176 -12.68 -7.65 -3.69
CA ILE A 176 -11.89 -6.91 -4.70
C ILE A 176 -10.85 -7.83 -5.34
N LYS A 177 -10.13 -8.64 -4.54
CA LYS A 177 -9.13 -9.59 -5.06
C LYS A 177 -9.78 -10.62 -5.99
N LYS A 178 -10.93 -11.20 -5.58
CA LYS A 178 -11.70 -12.14 -6.40
C LYS A 178 -12.19 -11.48 -7.69
N MET A 179 -12.76 -10.28 -7.58
CA MET A 179 -13.23 -9.54 -8.74
C MET A 179 -12.10 -9.26 -9.74
N HIS A 180 -10.93 -8.87 -9.25
CA HIS A 180 -9.76 -8.65 -10.11
C HIS A 180 -9.34 -9.95 -10.83
N ALA A 181 -9.27 -11.08 -10.11
CA ALA A 181 -8.96 -12.38 -10.69
C ALA A 181 -9.96 -12.80 -11.79
N ASP A 182 -11.27 -12.51 -11.58
CA ASP A 182 -12.33 -12.82 -12.54
C ASP A 182 -12.33 -11.91 -13.78
N LEU A 183 -11.94 -10.65 -13.62
CA LEU A 183 -11.95 -9.65 -14.70
C LEU A 183 -10.60 -9.54 -15.40
N GLN A 184 -9.51 -9.87 -14.74
CA GLN A 184 -8.12 -9.71 -15.19
C GLN A 184 -7.83 -8.31 -15.75
N ALA A 185 -8.51 -7.28 -15.25
CA ALA A 185 -8.39 -5.92 -15.72
C ALA A 185 -7.34 -5.16 -14.92
N THR A 186 -6.51 -4.38 -15.61
CA THR A 186 -5.50 -3.52 -14.99
C THR A 186 -6.13 -2.65 -13.91
N SER A 187 -5.54 -2.63 -12.72
CA SER A 187 -6.08 -1.94 -11.56
C SER A 187 -5.01 -1.09 -10.89
N VAL A 188 -5.30 0.20 -10.67
CA VAL A 188 -4.45 1.10 -9.88
C VAL A 188 -5.22 1.47 -8.62
N TYR A 189 -4.67 1.13 -7.48
CA TYR A 189 -5.32 1.25 -6.18
C TYR A 189 -4.51 2.15 -5.25
N VAL A 190 -5.13 3.15 -4.67
CA VAL A 190 -4.53 4.02 -3.65
C VAL A 190 -5.01 3.61 -2.28
N THR A 191 -4.10 3.45 -1.34
CA THR A 191 -4.42 3.22 0.07
C THR A 191 -3.33 3.79 0.99
N HIS A 192 -3.70 4.01 2.23
CA HIS A 192 -2.78 4.23 3.34
C HIS A 192 -2.72 3.01 4.29
N ASP A 193 -3.52 1.97 4.03
CA ASP A 193 -3.55 0.72 4.79
C ASP A 193 -2.55 -0.28 4.20
N GLN A 194 -1.56 -0.64 5.01
CA GLN A 194 -0.49 -1.56 4.58
C GLN A 194 -1.02 -2.98 4.33
N ILE A 195 -2.03 -3.42 5.10
CA ILE A 195 -2.60 -4.76 4.93
C ILE A 195 -3.31 -4.85 3.57
N GLU A 196 -3.99 -3.77 3.15
CA GLU A 196 -4.58 -3.69 1.82
C GLU A 196 -3.50 -3.83 0.74
N ALA A 197 -2.41 -3.08 0.87
CA ALA A 197 -1.31 -3.13 -0.08
C ALA A 197 -0.67 -4.52 -0.16
N MET A 198 -0.33 -5.11 0.99
CA MET A 198 0.32 -6.42 1.07
C MET A 198 -0.56 -7.56 0.54
N THR A 199 -1.90 -7.46 0.67
CA THR A 199 -2.82 -8.54 0.30
C THR A 199 -3.39 -8.42 -1.11
N LEU A 200 -3.57 -7.21 -1.63
CA LEU A 200 -4.19 -6.98 -2.94
C LEU A 200 -3.16 -6.92 -4.07
N ALA A 201 -2.00 -6.31 -3.84
CA ALA A 201 -1.07 -5.96 -4.89
C ALA A 201 -0.38 -7.17 -5.54
N ASP A 202 -0.17 -7.08 -6.85
CA ASP A 202 0.89 -7.82 -7.55
C ASP A 202 2.21 -7.06 -7.39
N ARG A 203 2.18 -5.71 -7.53
CA ARG A 203 3.28 -4.81 -7.17
C ARG A 203 2.79 -3.61 -6.37
N ILE A 204 3.64 -3.19 -5.44
CA ILE A 204 3.46 -1.97 -4.62
C ILE A 204 4.39 -0.89 -5.15
N VAL A 205 3.89 0.34 -5.24
CA VAL A 205 4.67 1.56 -5.48
C VAL A 205 4.71 2.34 -4.17
N ALA A 206 5.84 2.33 -3.49
CA ALA A 206 6.06 3.14 -2.30
C ALA A 206 6.46 4.56 -2.71
N MET A 207 5.68 5.56 -2.29
CA MET A 207 5.89 6.97 -2.63
C MET A 207 6.18 7.80 -1.39
N ASN A 208 7.10 8.74 -1.50
CA ASN A 208 7.37 9.73 -0.47
C ASN A 208 7.81 11.05 -1.10
N GLY A 209 7.29 12.19 -0.61
CA GLY A 209 7.68 13.52 -1.10
C GLY A 209 7.56 13.70 -2.62
N GLY A 210 6.55 13.11 -3.26
CA GLY A 210 6.31 13.25 -4.71
C GLY A 210 7.22 12.41 -5.61
N VAL A 211 8.01 11.50 -5.05
CA VAL A 211 8.88 10.57 -5.81
C VAL A 211 8.57 9.11 -5.46
N VAL A 212 8.84 8.21 -6.40
CA VAL A 212 8.79 6.76 -6.17
C VAL A 212 10.07 6.34 -5.45
N GLN A 213 9.92 5.69 -4.31
CA GLN A 213 11.03 5.18 -3.49
C GLN A 213 11.42 3.75 -3.86
N GLN A 214 10.42 2.92 -4.13
CA GLN A 214 10.61 1.53 -4.56
C GLN A 214 9.35 1.03 -5.25
N VAL A 215 9.54 0.16 -6.24
CA VAL A 215 8.47 -0.62 -6.89
C VAL A 215 8.87 -2.08 -6.85
N GLY A 216 7.99 -2.96 -6.40
CA GLY A 216 8.25 -4.40 -6.35
C GLY A 216 7.07 -5.18 -5.79
N SER A 217 7.20 -6.49 -5.70
CA SER A 217 6.20 -7.33 -5.05
C SER A 217 6.07 -6.99 -3.56
N PRO A 218 4.94 -7.28 -2.91
CA PRO A 218 4.76 -7.01 -1.47
C PRO A 218 5.90 -7.56 -0.61
N LEU A 219 6.28 -8.83 -0.82
CA LEU A 219 7.36 -9.46 -0.06
C LEU A 219 8.73 -8.86 -0.38
N GLU A 220 8.97 -8.43 -1.62
CA GLU A 220 10.23 -7.76 -1.97
C GLU A 220 10.40 -6.44 -1.21
N LEU A 221 9.36 -5.60 -1.10
CA LEU A 221 9.43 -4.38 -0.31
C LEU A 221 9.61 -4.66 1.18
N TYR A 222 9.04 -5.75 1.68
CA TYR A 222 9.14 -6.15 3.07
C TYR A 222 10.51 -6.73 3.41
N ASP A 223 10.99 -7.71 2.63
CA ASP A 223 12.23 -8.46 2.88
C ASP A 223 13.47 -7.70 2.39
N ARG A 224 13.32 -6.85 1.36
CA ARG A 224 14.42 -6.14 0.69
C ARG A 224 14.08 -4.66 0.46
N PRO A 225 13.80 -3.89 1.52
CA PRO A 225 13.49 -2.48 1.38
C PRO A 225 14.70 -1.72 0.81
N ALA A 226 14.49 -0.89 -0.21
CA ALA A 226 15.57 -0.18 -0.89
C ALA A 226 16.23 0.89 -0.01
N ASN A 227 15.51 1.44 0.97
CA ASN A 227 16.00 2.50 1.84
C ASN A 227 15.27 2.52 3.18
N LEU A 228 15.75 3.37 4.10
CA LEU A 228 15.19 3.54 5.45
C LEU A 228 13.71 3.90 5.44
N PHE A 229 13.27 4.73 4.46
CA PHE A 229 11.86 5.10 4.37
C PHE A 229 10.99 3.86 4.10
N VAL A 230 11.32 3.05 3.09
CA VAL A 230 10.54 1.85 2.76
C VAL A 230 10.58 0.84 3.93
N ALA A 231 11.75 0.65 4.54
CA ALA A 231 11.92 -0.26 5.67
C ALA A 231 11.06 0.11 6.89
N GLY A 232 10.99 1.40 7.21
CA GLY A 232 10.18 1.90 8.33
C GLY A 232 8.70 2.05 7.99
N PHE A 233 8.37 2.30 6.71
CA PHE A 233 6.99 2.49 6.28
C PHE A 233 6.26 1.16 6.03
N ILE A 234 6.94 0.15 5.47
CA ILE A 234 6.36 -1.18 5.19
C ILE A 234 6.56 -2.10 6.39
N GLY A 235 5.46 -2.58 6.95
CA GLY A 235 5.41 -3.41 8.16
C GLY A 235 4.70 -2.71 9.33
N SER A 236 3.97 -3.49 10.13
CA SER A 236 3.27 -2.98 11.32
C SER A 236 3.43 -3.98 12.47
N PRO A 237 4.30 -3.67 13.45
CA PRO A 237 5.12 -2.45 13.60
C PRO A 237 6.20 -2.29 12.52
N GLY A 238 6.64 -1.03 12.31
CA GLY A 238 7.76 -0.73 11.40
C GLY A 238 9.09 -1.31 11.89
N MET A 239 10.10 -1.36 11.00
CA MET A 239 11.46 -1.83 11.32
C MET A 239 12.10 -0.97 12.43
N ASN A 240 12.83 -1.62 13.35
CA ASN A 240 13.67 -0.91 14.31
C ASN A 240 14.97 -0.46 13.64
N PHE A 241 15.48 0.71 14.03
CA PHE A 241 16.73 1.27 13.51
C PHE A 241 17.68 1.62 14.64
N ILE A 242 18.97 1.28 14.48
CA ILE A 242 20.03 1.55 15.43
C ILE A 242 21.23 2.10 14.65
N GLU A 243 21.73 3.27 15.06
CA GLU A 243 22.99 3.80 14.50
C GLU A 243 24.17 2.93 14.93
N ALA A 244 25.07 2.66 13.98
CA ALA A 244 26.21 1.78 14.18
C ALA A 244 27.40 2.22 13.31
N VAL A 245 28.54 1.61 13.57
CA VAL A 245 29.77 1.79 12.77
C VAL A 245 30.19 0.44 12.22
N TYR A 246 30.35 0.33 10.91
CA TYR A 246 30.82 -0.87 10.23
C TYR A 246 32.33 -1.03 10.37
N GLY A 247 32.81 -2.26 10.58
CA GLY A 247 34.24 -2.61 10.54
C GLY A 247 34.47 -4.10 10.71
N GLY A 248 35.37 -4.67 9.92
CA GLY A 248 35.81 -6.05 10.03
C GLY A 248 34.69 -7.09 9.86
N GLY A 249 33.68 -6.85 9.01
CA GLY A 249 32.57 -7.78 8.77
C GLY A 249 31.50 -7.80 9.88
N SER A 250 31.51 -6.82 10.77
CA SER A 250 30.56 -6.63 11.87
C SER A 250 30.14 -5.16 11.96
N VAL A 251 29.11 -4.89 12.74
CA VAL A 251 28.73 -3.52 13.12
C VAL A 251 28.87 -3.33 14.62
N LYS A 252 29.43 -2.20 15.03
CA LYS A 252 29.60 -1.80 16.42
C LYS A 252 28.55 -0.76 16.77
N LEU A 253 27.74 -1.04 17.77
CA LEU A 253 26.74 -0.12 18.33
C LEU A 253 27.42 0.93 19.20
N HIS A 254 26.67 1.98 19.57
CA HIS A 254 27.21 3.09 20.37
C HIS A 254 27.75 2.67 21.75
N ASP A 255 27.15 1.65 22.40
CA ASP A 255 27.57 1.09 23.69
C ASP A 255 28.80 0.18 23.60
N GLY A 256 29.32 -0.03 22.38
CA GLY A 256 30.46 -0.93 22.13
C GLY A 256 30.04 -2.36 21.77
N THR A 257 28.77 -2.72 21.84
CA THR A 257 28.27 -4.05 21.44
C THR A 257 28.60 -4.31 19.96
N VAL A 258 29.18 -5.49 19.71
CA VAL A 258 29.51 -5.92 18.34
C VAL A 258 28.45 -6.91 17.85
N VAL A 259 27.80 -6.58 16.73
CA VAL A 259 26.81 -7.43 16.09
C VAL A 259 27.42 -7.99 14.80
N PRO A 260 27.59 -9.32 14.70
CA PRO A 260 28.16 -9.94 13.51
C PRO A 260 27.19 -9.85 12.34
N LEU A 261 27.73 -9.70 11.13
CA LEU A 261 26.97 -9.79 9.88
C LEU A 261 27.21 -11.14 9.20
N VAL A 262 26.25 -11.59 8.37
CA VAL A 262 26.37 -12.86 7.61
C VAL A 262 27.56 -12.80 6.63
N ALA A 263 27.82 -11.61 6.04
CA ALA A 263 28.91 -11.42 5.09
C ALA A 263 29.50 -10.00 5.23
N PRO A 264 30.77 -9.82 4.86
CA PRO A 264 31.38 -8.49 4.77
C PRO A 264 30.65 -7.62 3.77
N LEU A 265 30.55 -6.31 4.07
CA LEU A 265 29.96 -5.30 3.19
C LEU A 265 31.01 -4.65 2.31
N SER A 266 30.57 -4.15 1.17
CA SER A 266 31.39 -3.31 0.28
C SER A 266 31.48 -1.86 0.79
N LEU A 267 31.78 -1.69 2.09
CA LEU A 267 31.93 -0.41 2.76
C LEU A 267 33.33 -0.30 3.37
N ALA A 268 33.85 0.92 3.45
CA ALA A 268 35.11 1.16 4.18
C ALA A 268 34.91 0.94 5.68
N ASP A 269 35.95 0.48 6.38
CA ASP A 269 35.94 0.41 7.83
C ASP A 269 35.72 1.80 8.44
N ALA A 270 35.07 1.84 9.59
CA ALA A 270 34.61 3.03 10.29
C ALA A 270 33.50 3.82 9.57
N SER A 271 32.86 3.24 8.53
CA SER A 271 31.66 3.83 7.93
C SER A 271 30.50 3.86 8.90
N LYS A 272 29.83 5.01 9.01
CA LYS A 272 28.56 5.14 9.73
C LYS A 272 27.47 4.43 8.93
N VAL A 273 26.71 3.60 9.61
CA VAL A 273 25.59 2.83 9.03
C VAL A 273 24.39 2.85 9.99
N THR A 274 23.22 2.55 9.46
CA THR A 274 22.03 2.25 10.27
C THR A 274 21.73 0.77 10.17
N LEU A 275 21.71 0.08 11.31
CA LEU A 275 21.29 -1.30 11.42
C LEU A 275 19.77 -1.33 11.52
N GLY A 276 19.11 -2.15 10.71
CA GLY A 276 17.67 -2.39 10.74
C GLY A 276 17.35 -3.82 11.13
N ILE A 277 16.33 -4.00 11.97
CA ILE A 277 15.76 -5.31 12.27
C ILE A 277 14.24 -5.22 12.44
N ARG A 278 13.53 -6.18 11.86
CA ARG A 278 12.07 -6.26 12.02
C ARG A 278 11.71 -6.69 13.45
N PRO A 279 10.63 -6.16 14.05
CA PRO A 279 10.19 -6.50 15.40
C PRO A 279 9.98 -7.99 15.66
N GLU A 280 9.50 -8.74 14.66
CA GLU A 280 9.26 -10.18 14.75
C GLU A 280 10.51 -11.04 14.65
N HIS A 281 11.63 -10.47 14.18
CA HIS A 281 12.91 -11.16 14.05
C HIS A 281 13.81 -10.95 15.28
N VAL A 282 13.41 -10.09 16.21
CA VAL A 282 14.13 -9.89 17.48
C VAL A 282 13.84 -11.06 18.40
N VAL A 283 14.90 -11.69 18.90
CA VAL A 283 14.78 -12.83 19.81
C VAL A 283 14.87 -12.34 21.25
N LEU A 284 13.84 -12.65 22.05
CA LEU A 284 13.84 -12.43 23.49
C LEU A 284 14.54 -13.59 24.18
N SER A 285 15.46 -13.29 25.08
CA SER A 285 16.09 -14.31 25.91
C SER A 285 15.91 -14.03 27.41
N SER A 286 15.64 -15.07 28.18
CA SER A 286 15.49 -15.00 29.63
C SER A 286 16.80 -15.27 30.40
N GLY A 287 17.92 -15.54 29.69
CA GLY A 287 19.15 -16.10 30.26
C GLY A 287 20.37 -15.20 30.23
N GLY A 288 20.25 -13.89 30.06
CA GLY A 288 21.38 -12.94 30.15
C GLY A 288 22.33 -12.91 28.95
N ALA A 289 22.13 -13.72 27.91
CA ALA A 289 22.84 -13.60 26.66
C ALA A 289 22.06 -12.58 25.75
N GLY A 290 22.70 -11.47 25.40
CA GLY A 290 22.12 -10.41 24.58
C GLY A 290 22.18 -9.03 25.21
N MET A 291 21.60 -8.04 24.55
CA MET A 291 21.54 -6.65 25.03
C MET A 291 20.40 -6.50 26.03
N SER A 292 20.63 -5.86 27.15
CA SER A 292 19.59 -5.57 28.14
C SER A 292 18.72 -4.41 27.64
N ALA A 293 17.40 -4.58 27.68
CA ALA A 293 16.44 -3.55 27.37
C ALA A 293 15.40 -3.41 28.49
N ASP A 294 15.01 -2.19 28.79
CA ASP A 294 13.95 -1.90 29.75
C ASP A 294 12.58 -2.04 29.08
N VAL A 295 11.63 -2.73 29.75
CA VAL A 295 10.26 -2.89 29.24
C VAL A 295 9.43 -1.67 29.65
N GLU A 296 9.02 -0.86 28.67
CA GLU A 296 8.19 0.32 28.90
C GLU A 296 6.70 0.01 28.86
N LEU A 297 6.28 -0.82 27.87
CA LEU A 297 4.87 -1.17 27.66
C LEU A 297 4.75 -2.56 27.04
N VAL A 298 3.74 -3.31 27.50
CA VAL A 298 3.33 -4.58 26.93
C VAL A 298 1.94 -4.39 26.30
N GLU A 299 1.85 -4.55 24.99
CA GLU A 299 0.63 -4.32 24.20
C GLU A 299 0.12 -5.62 23.58
N PRO A 300 -0.92 -6.27 24.17
CA PRO A 300 -1.54 -7.44 23.58
C PRO A 300 -2.41 -7.04 22.36
N THR A 301 -2.12 -7.61 21.20
CA THR A 301 -2.86 -7.31 19.94
C THR A 301 -3.98 -8.34 19.65
N GLY A 302 -4.15 -9.35 20.50
CA GLY A 302 -5.08 -10.46 20.30
C GLY A 302 -4.44 -11.67 19.60
N PHE A 303 -3.69 -11.47 18.52
CA PHE A 303 -2.95 -12.54 17.83
C PHE A 303 -1.48 -12.62 18.25
N GLY A 304 -0.93 -11.58 18.84
CA GLY A 304 0.45 -11.52 19.35
C GLY A 304 0.60 -10.45 20.40
N ILE A 305 1.84 -10.17 20.79
CA ILE A 305 2.22 -9.17 21.77
C ILE A 305 3.27 -8.27 21.18
N ILE A 306 3.10 -6.95 21.32
CA ILE A 306 4.14 -5.98 21.04
C ILE A 306 4.73 -5.53 22.37
N LEU A 307 6.05 -5.71 22.54
CA LEU A 307 6.79 -5.10 23.62
C LEU A 307 7.40 -3.80 23.12
N HIS A 308 7.12 -2.71 23.83
CA HIS A 308 7.82 -1.45 23.66
C HIS A 308 8.95 -1.43 24.67
N LEU A 309 10.16 -1.32 24.17
CA LEU A 309 11.39 -1.40 24.94
C LEU A 309 12.19 -0.11 24.80
N ALA A 310 12.95 0.23 25.82
CA ALA A 310 14.06 1.17 25.72
C ALA A 310 15.37 0.35 25.61
N LEU A 311 15.99 0.38 24.44
CA LEU A 311 17.31 -0.21 24.22
C LEU A 311 18.33 0.93 24.16
N HIS A 312 19.14 1.11 25.20
CA HIS A 312 20.08 2.24 25.34
C HIS A 312 19.38 3.60 25.13
N ASP A 313 18.25 3.81 25.81
CA ASP A 313 17.39 4.98 25.71
C ASP A 313 16.75 5.22 24.31
N LEU A 314 16.92 4.28 23.37
CA LEU A 314 16.26 4.34 22.07
C LEU A 314 14.97 3.51 22.09
N PRO A 315 13.85 4.04 21.53
CA PRO A 315 12.61 3.29 21.43
C PRO A 315 12.79 2.08 20.50
N PHE A 316 12.44 0.90 20.99
CA PHE A 316 12.63 -0.36 20.30
C PHE A 316 11.38 -1.23 20.44
N LYS A 317 10.99 -1.96 19.40
CA LYS A 317 9.81 -2.82 19.43
C LYS A 317 10.15 -4.26 19.15
N VAL A 318 9.52 -5.16 19.89
CA VAL A 318 9.55 -6.60 19.62
C VAL A 318 8.14 -7.09 19.43
N PHE A 319 7.92 -7.88 18.40
CA PHE A 319 6.66 -8.59 18.21
C PHE A 319 6.88 -10.08 18.44
N THR A 320 6.03 -10.70 19.27
CA THR A 320 6.11 -12.14 19.56
C THR A 320 4.73 -12.77 19.65
N LEU A 321 4.65 -14.05 19.29
CA LEU A 321 3.47 -14.88 19.52
C LEU A 321 3.50 -15.56 20.88
N ASP A 322 4.66 -15.54 21.57
CA ASP A 322 4.82 -16.14 22.89
C ASP A 322 4.11 -15.30 23.96
N ARG A 323 3.06 -15.87 24.55
CA ARG A 323 2.26 -15.22 25.60
C ARG A 323 2.98 -15.11 26.94
N THR A 324 4.10 -15.81 27.15
CA THR A 324 4.91 -15.64 28.35
C THR A 324 5.51 -14.23 28.45
N ALA A 325 5.67 -13.54 27.31
CA ALA A 325 6.05 -12.14 27.25
C ALA A 325 5.08 -11.18 27.97
N LEU A 326 3.83 -11.57 28.23
CA LEU A 326 2.89 -10.78 29.06
C LEU A 326 3.37 -10.62 30.51
N SER A 327 4.16 -11.56 30.99
CA SER A 327 4.74 -11.57 32.34
C SER A 327 6.21 -11.12 32.32
N ALA A 328 6.65 -10.45 31.26
CA ALA A 328 8.00 -9.92 31.17
C ALA A 328 8.25 -8.99 32.36
N GLY A 329 9.36 -9.21 33.01
CA GLY A 329 9.80 -8.30 34.07
C GLY A 329 10.18 -6.93 33.51
N PRO A 330 10.67 -6.01 34.39
CA PRO A 330 11.04 -4.67 33.96
C PRO A 330 12.24 -4.64 32.96
N LYS A 331 12.96 -5.76 32.85
CA LYS A 331 14.12 -5.92 31.93
C LYS A 331 14.03 -7.24 31.16
N VAL A 332 14.40 -7.17 29.91
CA VAL A 332 14.54 -8.34 29.01
C VAL A 332 15.89 -8.28 28.29
N SER A 333 16.38 -9.42 27.84
CA SER A 333 17.53 -9.48 26.94
C SER A 333 17.05 -9.69 25.50
N VAL A 334 17.61 -8.93 24.56
CA VAL A 334 17.31 -9.03 23.12
C VAL A 334 18.56 -9.43 22.36
N THR A 335 18.37 -10.29 21.35
CA THR A 335 19.42 -10.66 20.40
C THR A 335 18.93 -10.47 18.98
N PHE A 336 19.88 -10.19 18.08
CA PHE A 336 19.62 -9.91 16.67
C PHE A 336 20.25 -11.01 15.81
N PRO A 337 19.47 -11.97 15.28
CA PRO A 337 20.00 -13.00 14.37
C PRO A 337 20.53 -12.34 13.10
N ALA A 338 21.76 -12.68 12.71
CA ALA A 338 22.50 -12.01 11.64
C ALA A 338 21.79 -12.11 10.27
N GLU A 339 21.05 -13.19 10.04
CA GLU A 339 20.30 -13.45 8.80
C GLU A 339 19.12 -12.50 8.56
N TYR A 340 18.63 -11.81 9.61
CA TYR A 340 17.50 -10.87 9.53
C TYR A 340 17.93 -9.40 9.63
N LEU A 341 19.24 -9.15 9.62
CA LEU A 341 19.75 -7.80 9.70
C LEU A 341 19.75 -7.12 8.34
N HIS A 342 19.34 -5.88 8.35
CA HIS A 342 19.48 -4.96 7.22
C HIS A 342 20.50 -3.90 7.60
N VAL A 343 21.33 -3.52 6.64
CA VAL A 343 22.29 -2.42 6.84
C VAL A 343 22.03 -1.36 5.79
N PHE A 344 21.91 -0.12 6.25
CA PHE A 344 21.73 1.05 5.39
C PHE A 344 22.94 1.96 5.54
N ASP A 345 23.39 2.53 4.44
CA ASP A 345 24.49 3.50 4.44
C ASP A 345 24.07 4.86 5.06
N LYS A 346 24.97 5.81 5.04
CA LYS A 346 24.72 7.16 5.58
C LYS A 346 23.68 7.96 4.80
N GLU A 347 23.41 7.61 3.54
CA GLU A 347 22.36 8.15 2.68
C GLU A 347 21.01 7.47 2.93
N GLY A 348 20.99 6.42 3.75
CA GLY A 348 19.80 5.62 4.04
C GLY A 348 19.47 4.60 2.97
N THR A 349 20.38 4.30 2.04
CA THR A 349 20.22 3.27 1.02
C THR A 349 20.64 1.90 1.59
N ARG A 350 19.88 0.86 1.27
CA ARG A 350 20.18 -0.49 1.74
C ARG A 350 21.47 -1.02 1.10
N VAL A 351 22.36 -1.54 1.93
CA VAL A 351 23.62 -2.18 1.51
C VAL A 351 23.47 -3.71 1.53
N VAL A 352 22.79 -4.25 2.54
CA VAL A 352 22.49 -5.68 2.72
C VAL A 352 21.17 -5.89 3.44
#